data_50ff3b4267d2228525f1b4c527129c33
#
_entry.id   50ff3b4267d2228525f1b4c527129c33
#
_cell.length_a   1.000
_cell.length_b   1.000
_cell.length_c   1.000
_cell.angle_alpha   90.00
_cell.angle_beta   90.00
_cell.angle_gamma   90.00
#
_symmetry.space_group_name_H-M   'P 1'
#
loop_
_entity.id
_entity.type
_entity.pdbx_description
1 polymer ?
#
loop_
_entity_poly.entity_id
_entity_poly.type
_entity_poly.pdbx_seq_one_letter_code
_entity_poly.pdbx_strand_id
1 'polypeptide(L)'
;MVEDGRNAVRRWAGWAILALAVAVPACSWTRSQEPLWDDVAHYRQILQQTAYEDATCAAPEPTATAGPPIMIDDAAPQQYWDLTLQEAVELALTNSTVLRELGGALIRSPDLLETIHQPAIRETDPNLGPEAALSEFDAIYSSNVLVEKNDRALNNLFTGGGTQLLEQDLAVIPFQIEKAAATGSRFYLRNRIDYDANNGAGNRFPHAWNWLVEAEVRQPLLQGAGVEFNRIYGPSGRLGAPRGVTIARLNTEVGLAEFQIAMRDYISNVENAYWELYFAYRDLDAKLTARDASLEIWQRLRTLQESQRVRGENEARAREQYYRFQAEVQNTLVGRLWEPTRTGNGTTGGTFRGVQGVHVAERNLRLLIGISLADGRLIRPIEEPSTAEVLFQWEEISTEALVRRTELERQRRMVKRRELELLASKNFLQPRLDVISRYRWRGFGEDLMGGGDNGTPYPDAWANLMTGDFQEWALGMEFTFPNGFRQAHAGVQNALLRLARERAVLEQQERQILHDLGNSLADMKRAYAIVQTNYNRRVAAQQDLDALQERERTGQEVDWDQLLESWRRVTDAEIQLHRSLVEYVMAVKNVHFEKGSLLDYNQVQFADDCRSGLASSAAL
;
A
#
# COMPACT_ATOMS: atom_id res chain seq x y z
N MET A 1 15.80 -56.24 41.60
CA MET A 1 15.71 -56.09 40.14
C MET A 1 14.72 -55.04 39.65
N VAL A 2 13.87 -54.46 40.49
CA VAL A 2 12.91 -53.40 40.06
C VAL A 2 13.45 -51.99 40.23
N GLU A 3 14.53 -51.76 40.98
CA GLU A 3 15.13 -50.43 41.21
C GLU A 3 16.16 -49.99 40.15
N ASP A 4 16.76 -50.95 39.42
CA ASP A 4 17.78 -50.60 38.39
C ASP A 4 17.16 -50.02 37.12
N GLY A 5 15.90 -50.46 36.75
CA GLY A 5 15.20 -49.92 35.58
C GLY A 5 14.77 -48.44 35.71
N ARG A 6 14.45 -48.01 36.94
CA ARG A 6 14.03 -46.59 37.18
C ARG A 6 15.21 -45.61 37.10
N ASN A 7 16.40 -46.05 37.41
CA ASN A 7 17.61 -45.20 37.31
C ASN A 7 18.12 -45.12 35.87
N ALA A 8 17.93 -46.17 35.07
CA ALA A 8 18.25 -46.12 33.63
C ALA A 8 17.38 -45.13 32.89
N VAL A 9 16.04 -45.16 33.03
CA VAL A 9 15.12 -44.24 32.38
C VAL A 9 15.36 -42.78 32.79
N ARG A 10 15.66 -42.52 34.05
CA ARG A 10 16.04 -41.15 34.53
C ARG A 10 17.37 -40.65 33.95
N ARG A 11 18.34 -41.51 33.79
CA ARG A 11 19.64 -41.14 33.17
C ARG A 11 19.47 -40.87 31.67
N TRP A 12 18.63 -41.63 30.96
CA TRP A 12 18.43 -41.50 29.54
C TRP A 12 17.51 -40.33 29.16
N ALA A 13 16.51 -40.00 29.97
CA ALA A 13 15.74 -38.76 29.81
C ALA A 13 16.65 -37.50 29.92
N GLY A 14 17.65 -37.54 30.84
CA GLY A 14 18.66 -36.48 30.95
C GLY A 14 19.55 -36.36 29.71
N TRP A 15 19.95 -37.48 29.09
CA TRP A 15 20.81 -37.49 27.91
C TRP A 15 20.01 -37.17 26.60
N ALA A 16 18.74 -37.57 26.52
CA ALA A 16 17.87 -37.18 25.38
C ALA A 16 17.61 -35.66 25.37
N ILE A 17 17.42 -35.06 26.54
CA ILE A 17 17.31 -33.61 26.69
C ILE A 17 18.65 -32.91 26.36
N LEU A 18 19.80 -33.51 26.75
CA LEU A 18 21.11 -32.97 26.40
C LEU A 18 21.43 -33.13 24.90
N ALA A 19 21.04 -34.25 24.28
CA ALA A 19 21.19 -34.46 22.83
C ALA A 19 20.27 -33.56 22.00
N LEU A 20 19.07 -33.23 22.50
CA LEU A 20 18.21 -32.21 21.88
C LEU A 20 18.81 -30.80 22.00
N ALA A 21 19.49 -30.52 23.12
CA ALA A 21 20.20 -29.24 23.34
C ALA A 21 21.49 -29.09 22.49
N VAL A 22 22.11 -30.20 22.09
CA VAL A 22 23.32 -30.21 21.24
C VAL A 22 22.98 -30.33 19.74
N ALA A 23 21.79 -30.84 19.38
CA ALA A 23 21.35 -30.96 18.00
C ALA A 23 20.58 -29.73 17.46
N VAL A 24 20.47 -28.66 18.23
CA VAL A 24 20.18 -27.34 17.66
C VAL A 24 21.53 -26.84 17.14
N PRO A 25 21.90 -27.06 15.86
CA PRO A 25 23.00 -26.35 15.30
C PRO A 25 22.63 -24.89 15.48
N ALA A 26 23.45 -24.15 16.20
CA ALA A 26 23.41 -22.73 16.20
C ALA A 26 23.34 -22.27 14.73
N CYS A 27 22.16 -22.08 14.20
CA CYS A 27 21.94 -21.22 13.06
C CYS A 27 22.34 -19.82 13.51
N SER A 28 23.65 -19.61 13.59
CA SER A 28 24.26 -18.29 13.63
C SER A 28 24.17 -17.65 12.23
N TRP A 29 22.99 -17.69 11.67
CA TRP A 29 22.65 -16.94 10.48
C TRP A 29 21.51 -16.00 10.84
N THR A 30 21.87 -14.86 11.27
CA THR A 30 21.24 -13.55 11.12
C THR A 30 21.78 -12.61 12.18
N ARG A 31 23.03 -12.23 12.00
CA ARG A 31 23.50 -10.97 12.56
C ARG A 31 23.19 -9.89 11.53
N SER A 32 21.97 -9.38 11.55
CA SER A 32 21.64 -8.04 11.05
C SER A 32 20.14 -7.72 11.14
N GLN A 33 19.53 -7.98 12.29
CA GLN A 33 18.27 -7.35 12.66
C GLN A 33 18.07 -7.45 14.17
N GLU A 34 18.83 -6.67 14.90
CA GLU A 34 18.40 -6.22 16.22
C GLU A 34 17.61 -4.94 15.98
N PRO A 35 16.29 -5.03 15.94
CA PRO A 35 15.45 -4.28 16.89
C PRO A 35 14.16 -5.01 17.32
N LEU A 36 13.97 -6.27 16.95
CA LEU A 36 12.71 -6.97 17.16
C LEU A 36 12.40 -7.38 18.62
N TRP A 37 13.38 -7.40 19.52
CA TRP A 37 13.15 -7.83 20.90
C TRP A 37 12.57 -6.73 21.80
N ASP A 38 12.92 -5.48 21.55
CA ASP A 38 12.32 -4.34 22.24
C ASP A 38 10.86 -4.14 21.80
N ASP A 39 10.57 -4.35 20.51
CA ASP A 39 9.21 -4.27 19.98
C ASP A 39 8.30 -5.36 20.56
N VAL A 40 8.78 -6.60 20.72
CA VAL A 40 8.01 -7.68 21.36
C VAL A 40 7.73 -7.39 22.84
N ALA A 41 8.66 -6.78 23.54
CA ALA A 41 8.45 -6.33 24.92
C ALA A 41 7.39 -5.20 24.97
N HIS A 42 7.46 -4.27 24.04
CA HIS A 42 6.48 -3.21 23.86
C HIS A 42 5.07 -3.76 23.56
N TYR A 43 4.93 -4.68 22.60
CA TYR A 43 3.66 -5.33 22.31
C TYR A 43 3.12 -6.18 23.46
N ARG A 44 3.98 -6.86 24.22
CA ARG A 44 3.56 -7.57 25.44
C ARG A 44 3.09 -6.60 26.52
N GLN A 45 3.73 -5.45 26.65
CA GLN A 45 3.32 -4.40 27.57
C GLN A 45 1.97 -3.80 27.14
N ILE A 46 1.75 -3.54 25.86
CA ILE A 46 0.46 -3.09 25.32
C ILE A 46 -0.65 -4.15 25.55
N LEU A 47 -0.37 -5.43 25.31
CA LEU A 47 -1.31 -6.53 25.56
C LEU A 47 -1.62 -6.73 27.04
N GLN A 48 -0.69 -6.40 27.93
CA GLN A 48 -0.90 -6.42 29.39
C GLN A 48 -1.60 -5.15 29.90
N GLN A 49 -1.52 -4.06 29.14
CA GLN A 49 -2.20 -2.79 29.40
C GLN A 49 -3.60 -2.74 28.78
N THR A 50 -4.30 -3.86 28.63
CA THR A 50 -5.76 -3.86 28.40
C THR A 50 -6.53 -3.37 29.63
N ALA A 51 -5.98 -2.41 30.36
CA ALA A 51 -6.71 -1.59 31.29
C ALA A 51 -7.28 -0.42 30.49
N TYR A 52 -8.58 -0.25 30.57
CA TYR A 52 -9.38 0.85 30.03
C TYR A 52 -8.61 2.15 29.91
N GLU A 53 -8.77 2.82 28.77
CA GLU A 53 -8.20 4.10 28.43
C GLU A 53 -8.10 5.04 29.64
N ASP A 54 -6.89 5.31 30.06
CA ASP A 54 -6.62 6.50 30.84
C ASP A 54 -6.81 7.68 29.87
N ALA A 55 -7.93 8.37 29.99
CA ALA A 55 -8.25 9.56 29.19
C ALA A 55 -7.25 10.72 29.37
N THR A 56 -6.16 10.47 30.08
CA THR A 56 -5.07 11.40 30.38
C THR A 56 -3.81 11.19 29.52
N CYS A 57 -3.91 10.47 28.40
CA CYS A 57 -2.79 10.41 27.45
C CYS A 57 -2.47 11.85 26.99
N ALA A 58 -1.32 12.36 27.43
CA ALA A 58 -0.79 13.61 26.92
C ALA A 58 -0.68 13.52 25.39
N ALA A 59 -1.23 14.52 24.70
CA ALA A 59 -1.11 14.59 23.25
C ALA A 59 0.36 14.51 22.85
N PRO A 60 0.71 13.82 21.75
CA PRO A 60 2.09 13.79 21.25
C PRO A 60 2.63 15.22 21.12
N GLU A 61 3.87 15.44 21.55
CA GLU A 61 4.53 16.77 21.56
C GLU A 61 4.34 17.61 20.27
N PRO A 62 4.35 17.04 19.04
CA PRO A 62 4.16 17.83 17.83
C PRO A 62 2.79 18.49 17.72
N THR A 63 1.75 17.91 18.33
CA THR A 63 0.39 18.48 18.29
C THR A 63 0.16 19.50 19.43
N ALA A 64 0.90 19.38 20.53
CA ALA A 64 0.85 20.34 21.64
C ALA A 64 1.50 21.70 21.31
N THR A 65 2.39 21.75 20.31
CA THR A 65 3.09 22.98 19.89
C THR A 65 2.38 23.73 18.75
N ALA A 66 1.26 23.24 18.22
CA ALA A 66 0.50 23.94 17.20
C ALA A 66 -0.13 25.20 17.81
N GLY A 67 0.35 26.39 17.36
CA GLY A 67 -0.27 27.66 17.75
C GLY A 67 -1.73 27.75 17.30
N PRO A 68 -2.51 28.68 17.88
CA PRO A 68 -3.88 28.93 17.44
C PRO A 68 -3.89 29.38 15.97
N PRO A 69 -4.94 29.07 15.20
CA PRO A 69 -5.07 29.53 13.83
C PRO A 69 -5.15 31.07 13.81
N ILE A 70 -4.59 31.68 12.78
CA ILE A 70 -4.65 33.14 12.57
C ILE A 70 -6.11 33.53 12.37
N MET A 71 -6.57 34.50 13.18
CA MET A 71 -7.93 35.02 13.17
C MET A 71 -7.97 36.45 12.60
N ILE A 72 -9.18 36.97 12.32
CA ILE A 72 -9.37 38.29 11.72
C ILE A 72 -8.92 39.43 12.64
N ASP A 73 -8.93 39.20 13.95
CA ASP A 73 -8.59 40.19 14.98
C ASP A 73 -7.08 40.20 15.32
N ASP A 74 -6.30 39.30 14.75
CA ASP A 74 -4.86 39.23 14.98
C ASP A 74 -4.17 40.41 14.29
N ALA A 75 -3.90 41.47 15.07
CA ALA A 75 -3.20 42.68 14.61
C ALA A 75 -1.67 42.53 14.52
N ALA A 76 -1.13 41.37 14.75
CA ALA A 76 0.32 41.15 14.72
C ALA A 76 0.84 41.26 13.28
N PRO A 77 2.02 41.84 13.06
CA PRO A 77 2.66 41.86 11.75
C PRO A 77 2.92 40.42 11.32
N GLN A 78 2.16 39.95 10.38
CA GLN A 78 2.28 38.61 9.85
C GLN A 78 3.55 38.55 9.00
N GLN A 79 4.43 37.61 9.32
CA GLN A 79 5.56 37.31 8.46
C GLN A 79 5.06 36.46 7.29
N TYR A 80 5.44 36.84 6.08
CA TYR A 80 5.13 36.03 4.91
C TYR A 80 6.24 35.01 4.67
N TRP A 81 5.83 33.80 4.31
CA TRP A 81 6.68 32.75 3.80
C TRP A 81 6.41 32.60 2.31
N ASP A 82 7.30 33.17 1.52
CA ASP A 82 7.23 33.08 0.07
C ASP A 82 7.57 31.65 -0.36
N LEU A 83 6.66 30.99 -1.06
CA LEU A 83 6.74 29.58 -1.43
C LEU A 83 6.52 29.43 -2.93
N THR A 84 7.42 28.70 -3.61
CA THR A 84 7.26 28.28 -5.00
C THR A 84 6.46 26.96 -5.06
N LEU A 85 5.91 26.63 -6.23
CA LEU A 85 5.19 25.35 -6.44
C LEU A 85 6.14 24.16 -6.25
N GLN A 86 7.36 24.25 -6.77
CA GLN A 86 8.35 23.19 -6.64
C GLN A 86 8.73 22.94 -5.18
N GLU A 87 8.97 23.99 -4.40
CA GLU A 87 9.23 23.86 -2.96
C GLU A 87 8.02 23.27 -2.21
N ALA A 88 6.79 23.63 -2.60
CA ALA A 88 5.58 23.08 -2.01
C ALA A 88 5.47 21.56 -2.25
N VAL A 89 5.79 21.10 -3.45
CA VAL A 89 5.84 19.66 -3.79
C VAL A 89 6.95 18.96 -3.03
N GLU A 90 8.14 19.54 -2.94
CA GLU A 90 9.28 18.97 -2.20
C GLU A 90 8.97 18.81 -0.71
N LEU A 91 8.40 19.84 -0.09
CA LEU A 91 7.95 19.80 1.31
C LEU A 91 6.86 18.77 1.52
N ALA A 92 5.90 18.67 0.58
CA ALA A 92 4.85 17.67 0.63
C ALA A 92 5.40 16.25 0.61
N LEU A 93 6.38 15.96 -0.24
CA LEU A 93 7.03 14.65 -0.33
C LEU A 93 7.88 14.34 0.91
N THR A 94 8.57 15.34 1.46
CA THR A 94 9.44 15.15 2.63
C THR A 94 8.65 14.95 3.93
N ASN A 95 7.55 15.70 4.12
CA ASN A 95 6.81 15.73 5.38
C ASN A 95 5.64 14.73 5.43
N SER A 96 5.25 14.12 4.31
CA SER A 96 4.07 13.27 4.27
C SER A 96 4.43 11.79 4.22
N THR A 97 4.40 11.13 5.36
CA THR A 97 4.44 9.66 5.46
C THR A 97 3.13 9.03 5.01
N VAL A 98 2.01 9.77 5.09
CA VAL A 98 0.67 9.38 4.65
C VAL A 98 0.26 10.29 3.51
N LEU A 99 -0.21 9.73 2.40
CA LEU A 99 -0.72 10.49 1.26
C LEU A 99 -2.09 11.08 1.63
N ARG A 100 -2.09 12.37 1.97
CA ARG A 100 -3.26 13.04 2.53
C ARG A 100 -4.20 13.53 1.45
N GLU A 101 -5.49 13.45 1.74
CA GLU A 101 -6.56 14.03 0.93
C GLU A 101 -7.35 15.07 1.72
N LEU A 102 -7.83 16.10 1.03
CA LEU A 102 -8.79 17.05 1.59
C LEU A 102 -10.16 16.36 1.70
N GLY A 103 -10.69 16.20 2.89
CA GLY A 103 -12.02 15.60 3.08
C GLY A 103 -12.15 14.68 4.29
N GLY A 104 -11.12 14.60 5.13
CA GLY A 104 -11.17 13.90 6.41
C GLY A 104 -11.16 12.38 6.31
N ALA A 105 -10.69 11.81 5.20
CA ALA A 105 -10.53 10.37 5.02
C ALA A 105 -9.58 9.78 6.07
N LEU A 106 -8.54 10.52 6.45
CA LEU A 106 -7.59 10.13 7.50
C LEU A 106 -8.27 9.80 8.84
N ILE A 107 -9.30 10.54 9.22
CA ILE A 107 -10.02 10.35 10.49
C ILE A 107 -11.12 9.29 10.33
N ARG A 108 -11.81 9.26 9.18
CA ARG A 108 -13.00 8.40 8.97
C ARG A 108 -12.67 7.00 8.50
N SER A 109 -11.60 6.83 7.74
CA SER A 109 -11.24 5.57 7.09
C SER A 109 -9.71 5.46 6.94
N PRO A 110 -8.96 5.36 8.04
CA PRO A 110 -7.49 5.34 8.01
C PRO A 110 -6.94 4.15 7.22
N ASP A 111 -7.67 3.02 7.21
CA ASP A 111 -7.25 1.79 6.52
C ASP A 111 -7.25 1.91 4.98
N LEU A 112 -7.92 2.93 4.43
CA LEU A 112 -8.00 3.15 2.98
C LEU A 112 -6.93 4.11 2.45
N LEU A 113 -6.14 4.70 3.34
CA LEU A 113 -5.09 5.64 2.94
C LEU A 113 -3.82 4.91 2.57
N GLU A 114 -3.26 5.32 1.43
CA GLU A 114 -1.94 4.85 1.02
C GLU A 114 -0.84 5.59 1.79
N THR A 115 0.18 4.83 2.17
CA THR A 115 1.36 5.34 2.88
C THR A 115 2.62 5.01 2.11
N ILE A 116 3.72 5.69 2.39
CA ILE A 116 5.03 5.37 1.81
C ILE A 116 5.49 3.94 2.14
N HIS A 117 4.93 3.33 3.18
CA HIS A 117 5.26 1.96 3.61
C HIS A 117 4.46 0.89 2.85
N GLN A 118 3.40 1.27 2.12
CA GLN A 118 2.48 0.32 1.49
C GLN A 118 3.15 -0.66 0.51
N PRO A 119 4.08 -0.25 -0.36
CA PRO A 119 4.80 -1.18 -1.21
C PRO A 119 5.60 -2.22 -0.41
N ALA A 120 6.31 -1.79 0.64
CA ALA A 120 7.09 -2.67 1.50
C ALA A 120 6.20 -3.63 2.29
N ILE A 121 5.05 -3.17 2.80
CA ILE A 121 4.06 -4.00 3.49
C ILE A 121 3.54 -5.11 2.57
N ARG A 122 3.27 -4.80 1.30
CA ARG A 122 2.82 -5.81 0.33
C ARG A 122 3.91 -6.79 -0.07
N GLU A 123 5.14 -6.34 -0.17
CA GLU A 123 6.29 -7.19 -0.47
C GLU A 123 6.60 -8.15 0.69
N THR A 124 6.51 -7.66 1.92
CA THR A 124 6.78 -8.42 3.14
C THR A 124 5.56 -9.16 3.71
N ASP A 125 4.43 -9.19 2.99
CA ASP A 125 3.21 -9.87 3.45
C ASP A 125 3.49 -11.36 3.72
N PRO A 126 3.27 -11.86 4.95
CA PRO A 126 3.58 -13.23 5.32
C PRO A 126 2.70 -14.29 4.63
N ASN A 127 1.62 -13.88 3.94
CA ASN A 127 0.70 -14.79 3.25
C ASN A 127 0.73 -14.65 1.73
N LEU A 128 0.97 -13.44 1.22
CA LEU A 128 0.83 -13.10 -0.19
C LEU A 128 2.09 -12.51 -0.81
N GLY A 129 3.11 -12.22 -0.01
CA GLY A 129 4.39 -11.67 -0.44
C GLY A 129 5.25 -12.69 -1.20
N PRO A 130 6.24 -12.22 -1.98
CA PRO A 130 7.16 -13.08 -2.70
C PRO A 130 7.97 -14.02 -1.81
N GLU A 131 8.44 -13.54 -0.65
CA GLU A 131 9.19 -14.34 0.32
C GLU A 131 8.31 -15.44 0.96
N ALA A 132 7.03 -15.13 1.25
CA ALA A 132 6.07 -16.11 1.73
C ALA A 132 5.83 -17.23 0.68
N ALA A 133 5.77 -16.86 -0.61
CA ALA A 133 5.61 -17.83 -1.69
C ALA A 133 6.90 -18.66 -1.91
N LEU A 134 8.08 -18.09 -1.67
CA LEU A 134 9.36 -18.80 -1.72
C LEU A 134 9.51 -19.77 -0.55
N SER A 135 9.04 -19.39 0.64
CA SER A 135 9.13 -20.23 1.84
C SER A 135 8.36 -21.56 1.71
N GLU A 136 7.38 -21.66 0.81
CA GLU A 136 6.71 -22.93 0.51
C GLU A 136 7.66 -23.99 -0.11
N PHE A 137 8.81 -23.57 -0.64
CA PHE A 137 9.86 -24.43 -1.19
C PHE A 137 11.00 -24.69 -0.22
N ASP A 138 10.99 -24.09 0.96
CA ASP A 138 12.02 -24.28 1.97
C ASP A 138 11.96 -25.68 2.59
N ALA A 139 13.08 -26.10 3.15
CA ALA A 139 13.13 -27.36 3.87
C ALA A 139 12.51 -27.19 5.25
N ILE A 140 11.51 -28.01 5.55
CA ILE A 140 10.83 -28.03 6.84
C ILE A 140 11.44 -29.15 7.68
N TYR A 141 11.92 -28.79 8.85
CA TYR A 141 12.39 -29.72 9.86
C TYR A 141 11.30 -29.95 10.91
N SER A 142 10.99 -31.20 11.21
CA SER A 142 10.06 -31.57 12.26
C SER A 142 10.57 -32.72 13.08
N SER A 143 10.40 -32.65 14.40
CA SER A 143 10.70 -33.72 15.34
C SER A 143 9.71 -33.68 16.49
N ASN A 144 9.34 -34.84 16.97
CA ASN A 144 8.59 -34.99 18.20
C ASN A 144 9.14 -36.20 18.98
N VAL A 145 9.00 -36.18 20.27
CA VAL A 145 9.39 -37.31 21.14
C VAL A 145 8.13 -37.79 21.85
N LEU A 146 7.84 -39.06 21.68
CA LEU A 146 6.70 -39.69 22.32
C LEU A 146 7.19 -40.81 23.21
N VAL A 147 6.82 -40.80 24.48
CA VAL A 147 7.12 -41.84 25.45
C VAL A 147 5.79 -42.35 26.00
N GLU A 148 5.57 -43.63 25.88
CA GLU A 148 4.32 -44.29 26.31
C GLU A 148 4.62 -45.44 27.25
N LYS A 149 3.78 -45.57 28.26
CA LYS A 149 3.68 -46.76 29.07
C LYS A 149 2.32 -47.42 28.82
N ASN A 150 2.32 -48.61 28.28
CA ASN A 150 1.11 -49.33 27.91
C ASN A 150 0.92 -50.55 28.81
N ASP A 151 -0.14 -50.54 29.62
CA ASP A 151 -0.61 -51.67 30.41
C ASP A 151 -2.02 -52.03 29.91
N ARG A 152 -2.12 -53.11 29.13
CA ARG A 152 -3.42 -53.48 28.56
C ARG A 152 -3.63 -55.00 28.51
N ALA A 153 -4.84 -55.42 28.83
CA ALA A 153 -5.25 -56.82 28.69
C ALA A 153 -5.48 -57.18 27.21
N LEU A 154 -4.92 -58.29 26.77
CA LEU A 154 -5.07 -58.81 25.41
C LEU A 154 -6.12 -59.92 25.39
N ASN A 155 -7.09 -59.85 24.48
CA ASN A 155 -8.12 -60.88 24.26
C ASN A 155 -7.62 -61.98 23.28
N ASN A 156 -6.32 -62.34 23.37
CA ASN A 156 -5.78 -63.35 22.45
C ASN A 156 -4.60 -64.09 23.10
N LEU A 157 -4.73 -65.39 23.26
CA LEU A 157 -3.73 -66.28 23.82
C LEU A 157 -2.58 -66.61 22.85
N PHE A 158 -2.83 -66.56 21.52
CA PHE A 158 -1.86 -67.02 20.51
C PHE A 158 -1.08 -65.88 19.83
N THR A 159 -1.73 -64.80 19.43
CA THR A 159 -1.08 -63.72 18.72
C THR A 159 -0.36 -62.73 19.64
N GLY A 160 -0.66 -62.73 20.94
CA GLY A 160 0.06 -61.94 21.95
C GLY A 160 1.29 -62.64 22.55
N GLY A 161 1.83 -63.70 21.91
CA GLY A 161 2.97 -64.43 22.43
C GLY A 161 2.72 -65.18 23.74
N GLY A 162 1.44 -65.49 24.04
CA GLY A 162 1.05 -66.12 25.29
C GLY A 162 0.81 -65.16 26.46
N THR A 163 0.91 -63.89 26.24
CA THR A 163 0.73 -62.87 27.25
C THR A 163 -0.75 -62.46 27.34
N GLN A 164 -1.33 -62.47 28.52
CA GLN A 164 -2.67 -61.97 28.78
C GLN A 164 -2.72 -60.47 29.10
N LEU A 165 -1.66 -59.96 29.71
CA LEU A 165 -1.44 -58.56 30.03
C LEU A 165 -0.19 -58.10 29.30
N LEU A 166 -0.32 -57.14 28.44
CA LEU A 166 0.82 -56.47 27.80
C LEU A 166 1.28 -55.31 28.67
N GLU A 167 2.49 -55.45 29.17
CA GLU A 167 3.22 -54.33 29.79
C GLU A 167 4.30 -53.90 28.82
N GLN A 168 4.23 -52.62 28.36
CA GLN A 168 5.13 -52.10 27.34
C GLN A 168 5.59 -50.67 27.71
N ASP A 169 6.87 -50.45 27.69
CA ASP A 169 7.47 -49.13 27.67
C ASP A 169 7.94 -48.83 26.23
N LEU A 170 7.34 -47.82 25.60
CA LEU A 170 7.62 -47.42 24.23
C LEU A 170 8.18 -45.99 24.20
N ALA A 171 9.24 -45.78 23.44
CA ALA A 171 9.68 -44.43 23.10
C ALA A 171 9.89 -44.31 21.57
N VAL A 172 9.33 -43.28 20.98
CA VAL A 172 9.42 -43.02 19.54
C VAL A 172 9.98 -41.64 19.32
N ILE A 173 11.09 -41.56 18.62
CA ILE A 173 11.83 -40.32 18.34
C ILE A 173 11.94 -40.17 16.82
N PRO A 174 10.90 -39.68 16.13
CA PRO A 174 10.98 -39.37 14.72
C PRO A 174 11.62 -37.99 14.48
N PHE A 175 12.35 -37.92 13.41
CA PHE A 175 12.96 -36.73 12.86
C PHE A 175 12.71 -36.70 11.37
N GLN A 176 12.15 -35.65 10.83
CA GLN A 176 11.81 -35.54 9.41
C GLN A 176 12.30 -34.23 8.85
N ILE A 177 12.89 -34.30 7.66
CA ILE A 177 13.12 -33.15 6.77
C ILE A 177 12.21 -33.35 5.55
N GLU A 178 11.40 -32.36 5.25
CA GLU A 178 10.58 -32.30 4.05
C GLU A 178 10.99 -31.12 3.20
N LYS A 179 11.11 -31.30 1.87
CA LYS A 179 11.36 -30.22 0.91
C LYS A 179 10.54 -30.42 -0.35
N ALA A 180 9.83 -29.33 -0.75
CA ALA A 180 9.17 -29.26 -2.04
C ALA A 180 10.10 -28.61 -3.07
N ALA A 181 10.14 -29.16 -4.30
CA ALA A 181 10.87 -28.58 -5.41
C ALA A 181 9.93 -27.87 -6.40
N ALA A 182 10.47 -26.96 -7.18
CA ALA A 182 9.72 -26.26 -8.21
C ALA A 182 9.11 -27.17 -9.30
N THR A 183 9.65 -28.37 -9.48
CA THR A 183 9.09 -29.39 -10.39
C THR A 183 7.79 -30.02 -9.88
N GLY A 184 7.41 -29.77 -8.61
CA GLY A 184 6.33 -30.42 -7.88
C GLY A 184 6.80 -31.66 -7.11
N SER A 185 8.08 -32.07 -7.23
CA SER A 185 8.64 -33.18 -6.46
C SER A 185 8.67 -32.83 -4.97
N ARG A 186 8.42 -33.84 -4.13
CA ARG A 186 8.58 -33.74 -2.68
C ARG A 186 9.61 -34.74 -2.23
N PHE A 187 10.55 -34.27 -1.44
CA PHE A 187 11.63 -35.05 -0.85
C PHE A 187 11.40 -35.16 0.64
N TYR A 188 11.46 -36.39 1.16
CA TYR A 188 11.37 -36.64 2.59
C TYR A 188 12.60 -37.41 3.01
N LEU A 189 13.25 -36.95 4.06
CA LEU A 189 14.27 -37.70 4.77
C LEU A 189 13.74 -37.90 6.21
N ARG A 190 13.46 -39.13 6.57
CA ARG A 190 12.92 -39.51 7.88
C ARG A 190 13.95 -40.33 8.62
N ASN A 191 14.21 -39.96 9.84
CA ASN A 191 14.98 -40.77 10.78
C ASN A 191 14.07 -41.08 11.97
N ARG A 192 13.86 -42.34 12.27
CA ARG A 192 13.01 -42.77 13.35
C ARG A 192 13.76 -43.74 14.24
N ILE A 193 13.78 -43.46 15.52
CA ILE A 193 14.36 -44.30 16.55
C ILE A 193 13.20 -44.75 17.46
N ASP A 194 12.99 -46.05 17.55
CA ASP A 194 11.97 -46.63 18.39
C ASP A 194 12.65 -47.48 19.48
N TYR A 195 12.27 -47.26 20.72
CA TYR A 195 12.56 -48.13 21.85
C TYR A 195 11.28 -48.87 22.22
N ASP A 196 11.39 -50.18 22.35
CA ASP A 196 10.28 -51.03 22.77
C ASP A 196 10.79 -52.05 23.81
N ALA A 197 10.29 -51.92 25.02
CA ALA A 197 10.50 -52.91 26.07
C ALA A 197 9.14 -53.51 26.45
N ASN A 198 8.93 -54.78 26.21
CA ASN A 198 7.65 -55.43 26.50
C ASN A 198 7.83 -56.87 27.03
N ASN A 199 6.80 -57.36 27.74
CA ASN A 199 6.77 -58.65 28.36
C ASN A 199 6.33 -59.83 27.46
N GLY A 200 6.40 -59.63 26.11
CA GLY A 200 6.06 -60.68 25.15
C GLY A 200 6.98 -61.89 25.26
N ALA A 201 6.41 -63.08 25.47
CA ALA A 201 7.19 -64.32 25.71
C ALA A 201 7.99 -64.81 24.48
N GLY A 202 7.73 -64.28 23.29
CA GLY A 202 8.48 -64.56 22.06
C GLY A 202 9.60 -63.56 21.74
N ASN A 203 9.81 -62.59 22.58
CA ASN A 203 10.85 -61.60 22.38
C ASN A 203 12.27 -62.19 22.54
N ARG A 204 13.16 -61.83 21.63
CA ARG A 204 14.55 -62.25 21.71
C ARG A 204 15.30 -61.47 22.80
N PHE A 205 15.00 -60.20 22.95
CA PHE A 205 15.50 -59.31 23.94
C PHE A 205 14.36 -58.73 24.77
N PRO A 206 14.52 -58.49 26.06
CA PRO A 206 13.48 -57.88 26.90
C PRO A 206 13.20 -56.42 26.52
N HIS A 207 14.13 -55.76 25.86
CA HIS A 207 14.04 -54.45 25.26
C HIS A 207 14.82 -54.42 23.94
N ALA A 208 14.38 -53.61 22.99
CA ALA A 208 15.01 -53.50 21.69
C ALA A 208 14.92 -52.08 21.13
N TRP A 209 15.95 -51.71 20.44
CA TRP A 209 15.98 -50.46 19.66
C TRP A 209 15.86 -50.79 18.20
N ASN A 210 14.92 -50.08 17.54
CA ASN A 210 14.80 -50.07 16.09
C ASN A 210 15.20 -48.69 15.56
N TRP A 211 16.14 -48.65 14.65
CA TRP A 211 16.57 -47.44 13.98
C TRP A 211 16.22 -47.51 12.49
N LEU A 212 15.43 -46.55 12.01
CA LEU A 212 14.98 -46.47 10.63
C LEU A 212 15.42 -45.14 10.01
N VAL A 213 16.20 -45.19 8.94
CA VAL A 213 16.48 -44.06 8.07
C VAL A 213 15.77 -44.29 6.75
N GLU A 214 14.86 -43.38 6.38
CA GLU A 214 14.05 -43.49 5.16
C GLU A 214 14.26 -42.24 4.29
N ALA A 215 14.62 -42.46 3.03
CA ALA A 215 14.60 -41.44 1.98
C ALA A 215 13.42 -41.71 1.05
N GLU A 216 12.50 -40.78 0.90
CA GLU A 216 11.34 -40.88 0.00
C GLU A 216 11.35 -39.71 -0.99
N VAL A 217 11.13 -40.03 -2.26
CA VAL A 217 10.90 -39.04 -3.32
C VAL A 217 9.51 -39.31 -3.90
N ARG A 218 8.69 -38.28 -3.95
CA ARG A 218 7.38 -38.31 -4.58
C ARG A 218 7.36 -37.33 -5.74
N GLN A 219 7.22 -37.84 -6.95
CA GLN A 219 7.24 -37.05 -8.19
C GLN A 219 5.88 -37.10 -8.87
N PRO A 220 5.12 -35.99 -8.95
CA PRO A 220 3.93 -35.93 -9.78
C PRO A 220 4.33 -35.94 -11.27
N LEU A 221 3.62 -36.72 -12.08
CA LEU A 221 3.82 -36.83 -13.52
C LEU A 221 2.76 -36.07 -14.34
N LEU A 222 1.56 -35.89 -13.80
CA LEU A 222 0.42 -35.23 -14.44
C LEU A 222 -0.02 -34.01 -13.62
N GLN A 223 -1.12 -34.11 -12.89
CA GLN A 223 -1.60 -33.00 -12.05
C GLN A 223 -0.55 -32.65 -10.99
N GLY A 224 -0.21 -31.36 -10.89
CA GLY A 224 0.80 -30.88 -9.96
C GLY A 224 2.25 -30.92 -10.50
N ALA A 225 2.48 -31.52 -11.67
CA ALA A 225 3.79 -31.56 -12.31
C ALA A 225 4.09 -30.25 -13.07
N GLY A 226 5.37 -29.92 -13.11
CA GLY A 226 5.91 -28.84 -13.92
C GLY A 226 6.25 -27.57 -13.13
N VAL A 227 7.36 -26.95 -13.55
CA VAL A 227 7.91 -25.73 -12.91
C VAL A 227 6.93 -24.55 -13.05
N GLU A 228 6.32 -24.39 -14.22
CA GLU A 228 5.39 -23.28 -14.47
C GLU A 228 4.15 -23.38 -13.55
N PHE A 229 3.58 -24.58 -13.42
CA PHE A 229 2.44 -24.79 -12.53
C PHE A 229 2.77 -24.43 -11.08
N ASN A 230 3.87 -24.98 -10.55
CA ASN A 230 4.25 -24.79 -9.16
C ASN A 230 4.72 -23.35 -8.87
N ARG A 231 5.27 -22.62 -9.85
CA ARG A 231 5.57 -21.19 -9.71
C ARG A 231 4.33 -20.31 -9.68
N ILE A 232 3.20 -20.77 -10.27
CA ILE A 232 1.94 -20.00 -10.31
C ILE A 232 1.05 -20.36 -9.12
N TYR A 233 0.87 -21.67 -8.84
CA TYR A 233 -0.01 -22.14 -7.76
C TYR A 233 0.70 -22.40 -6.43
N GLY A 234 2.01 -22.63 -6.45
CA GLY A 234 2.75 -23.15 -5.30
C GLY A 234 2.64 -24.68 -5.17
N PRO A 235 3.53 -25.34 -4.42
CA PRO A 235 3.54 -26.79 -4.21
C PRO A 235 2.36 -27.28 -3.37
N SER A 236 1.74 -26.42 -2.56
CA SER A 236 0.53 -26.64 -1.77
C SER A 236 -0.73 -26.12 -2.48
N GLY A 237 -0.62 -25.64 -3.71
CA GLY A 237 -1.64 -24.91 -4.43
C GLY A 237 -2.96 -25.67 -4.60
N ARG A 238 -4.07 -24.97 -4.28
CA ARG A 238 -5.44 -25.47 -4.44
C ARG A 238 -6.14 -24.71 -5.56
N LEU A 239 -7.01 -25.39 -6.26
CA LEU A 239 -7.83 -24.78 -7.31
C LEU A 239 -8.55 -23.51 -6.81
N GLY A 240 -8.37 -22.40 -7.53
CA GLY A 240 -8.96 -21.10 -7.19
C GLY A 240 -8.16 -20.24 -6.19
N ALA A 241 -7.06 -20.74 -5.65
CA ALA A 241 -6.20 -20.01 -4.72
C ALA A 241 -4.71 -20.10 -5.13
N PRO A 242 -4.30 -19.42 -6.20
CA PRO A 242 -2.91 -19.41 -6.61
C PRO A 242 -2.08 -18.57 -5.62
N ARG A 243 -0.99 -19.18 -5.09
CA ARG A 243 -0.07 -18.57 -4.11
C ARG A 243 1.40 -18.65 -4.55
N GLY A 244 1.67 -19.04 -5.78
CA GLY A 244 3.04 -19.21 -6.24
C GLY A 244 3.77 -17.89 -6.44
N VAL A 245 5.09 -17.98 -6.49
CA VAL A 245 6.04 -16.83 -6.55
C VAL A 245 5.72 -15.86 -7.69
N THR A 246 5.32 -16.36 -8.86
CA THR A 246 4.99 -15.51 -10.01
C THR A 246 3.76 -14.64 -9.75
N ILE A 247 2.74 -15.20 -9.09
CA ILE A 247 1.54 -14.44 -8.71
C ILE A 247 1.86 -13.43 -7.60
N ALA A 248 2.67 -13.81 -6.62
CA ALA A 248 3.09 -12.93 -5.55
C ALA A 248 3.85 -11.71 -6.10
N ARG A 249 4.80 -11.91 -7.01
CA ARG A 249 5.52 -10.81 -7.70
C ARG A 249 4.58 -9.89 -8.49
N LEU A 250 3.63 -10.45 -9.24
CA LEU A 250 2.64 -9.63 -9.94
C LEU A 250 1.75 -8.83 -8.97
N ASN A 251 1.44 -9.37 -7.79
CA ASN A 251 0.69 -8.64 -6.77
C ASN A 251 1.51 -7.46 -6.21
N THR A 252 2.81 -7.66 -5.96
CA THR A 252 3.72 -6.58 -5.54
C THR A 252 3.81 -5.49 -6.61
N GLU A 253 3.95 -5.88 -7.89
CA GLU A 253 3.96 -4.92 -9.00
C GLU A 253 2.64 -4.15 -9.17
N VAL A 254 1.50 -4.81 -8.96
CA VAL A 254 0.18 -4.15 -8.93
C VAL A 254 0.12 -3.15 -7.78
N GLY A 255 0.62 -3.54 -6.59
CA GLY A 255 0.69 -2.65 -5.44
C GLY A 255 1.58 -1.42 -5.67
N LEU A 256 2.72 -1.59 -6.35
CA LEU A 256 3.57 -0.46 -6.72
C LEU A 256 2.86 0.50 -7.68
N ALA A 257 2.13 -0.04 -8.67
CA ALA A 257 1.32 0.79 -9.57
C ALA A 257 0.20 1.55 -8.83
N GLU A 258 -0.45 0.92 -7.83
CA GLU A 258 -1.45 1.58 -6.97
C GLU A 258 -0.83 2.72 -6.16
N PHE A 259 0.35 2.52 -5.60
CA PHE A 259 1.10 3.57 -4.91
C PHE A 259 1.49 4.73 -5.84
N GLN A 260 1.92 4.45 -7.08
CA GLN A 260 2.21 5.49 -8.08
C GLN A 260 0.98 6.32 -8.44
N ILE A 261 -0.20 5.68 -8.57
CA ILE A 261 -1.48 6.37 -8.79
C ILE A 261 -1.79 7.30 -7.62
N ALA A 262 -1.70 6.80 -6.38
CA ALA A 262 -1.96 7.59 -5.19
C ALA A 262 -0.99 8.77 -5.03
N MET A 263 0.29 8.57 -5.36
CA MET A 263 1.30 9.63 -5.35
C MET A 263 1.00 10.73 -6.37
N ARG A 264 0.63 10.34 -7.60
CA ARG A 264 0.23 11.29 -8.65
C ARG A 264 -0.98 12.12 -8.21
N ASP A 265 -1.99 11.46 -7.64
CA ASP A 265 -3.21 12.11 -7.17
C ASP A 265 -2.92 13.06 -6.01
N TYR A 266 -2.01 12.66 -5.10
CA TYR A 266 -1.54 13.50 -4.01
C TYR A 266 -0.85 14.78 -4.50
N ILE A 267 0.10 14.67 -5.44
CA ILE A 267 0.79 15.82 -6.03
C ILE A 267 -0.19 16.73 -6.76
N SER A 268 -1.14 16.15 -7.51
CA SER A 268 -2.21 16.91 -8.14
C SER A 268 -3.03 17.74 -7.14
N ASN A 269 -3.30 17.18 -5.95
CA ASN A 269 -4.02 17.88 -4.88
C ASN A 269 -3.19 19.01 -4.25
N VAL A 270 -1.88 18.81 -4.08
CA VAL A 270 -0.96 19.86 -3.60
C VAL A 270 -0.92 21.04 -4.58
N GLU A 271 -0.78 20.75 -5.87
CA GLU A 271 -0.76 21.76 -6.92
C GLU A 271 -2.08 22.52 -7.00
N ASN A 272 -3.22 21.82 -6.89
CA ASN A 272 -4.53 22.46 -6.83
C ASN A 272 -4.65 23.42 -5.65
N ALA A 273 -4.22 23.01 -4.45
CA ALA A 273 -4.29 23.85 -3.26
C ALA A 273 -3.35 25.06 -3.34
N TYR A 274 -2.18 24.92 -3.99
CA TYR A 274 -1.26 26.01 -4.24
C TYR A 274 -1.88 27.10 -5.13
N TRP A 275 -2.49 26.70 -6.26
CA TRP A 275 -3.13 27.64 -7.17
C TRP A 275 -4.42 28.23 -6.60
N GLU A 276 -5.17 27.49 -5.78
CA GLU A 276 -6.31 28.04 -5.04
C GLU A 276 -5.88 29.12 -4.05
N LEU A 277 -4.75 28.93 -3.35
CA LEU A 277 -4.19 29.95 -2.46
C LEU A 277 -3.68 31.17 -3.25
N TYR A 278 -3.02 30.96 -4.38
CA TYR A 278 -2.61 32.07 -5.27
C TYR A 278 -3.81 32.92 -5.69
N PHE A 279 -4.87 32.29 -6.15
CA PHE A 279 -6.09 33.00 -6.53
C PHE A 279 -6.71 33.76 -5.36
N ALA A 280 -6.75 33.16 -4.17
CA ALA A 280 -7.31 33.81 -2.98
C ALA A 280 -6.56 35.11 -2.62
N TYR A 281 -5.23 35.15 -2.78
CA TYR A 281 -4.46 36.38 -2.60
C TYR A 281 -4.78 37.42 -3.67
N ARG A 282 -4.90 37.04 -4.95
CA ARG A 282 -5.23 37.97 -6.04
C ARG A 282 -6.66 38.52 -5.92
N ASP A 283 -7.61 37.71 -5.48
CA ASP A 283 -8.98 38.12 -5.17
C ASP A 283 -8.98 39.14 -4.00
N LEU A 284 -8.18 38.89 -2.95
CA LEU A 284 -8.02 39.77 -1.83
C LEU A 284 -7.42 41.13 -2.27
N ASP A 285 -6.34 41.13 -3.07
CA ASP A 285 -5.67 42.33 -3.54
C ASP A 285 -6.61 43.20 -4.39
N ALA A 286 -7.39 42.60 -5.29
CA ALA A 286 -8.37 43.34 -6.09
C ALA A 286 -9.46 44.00 -5.23
N LYS A 287 -9.97 43.28 -4.22
CA LYS A 287 -10.99 43.83 -3.31
C LYS A 287 -10.44 44.87 -2.34
N LEU A 288 -9.18 44.75 -1.90
CA LEU A 288 -8.51 45.77 -1.12
C LEU A 288 -8.38 47.09 -1.93
N THR A 289 -7.95 46.98 -3.18
CA THR A 289 -7.87 48.14 -4.09
C THR A 289 -9.22 48.81 -4.28
N ALA A 290 -10.29 48.00 -4.47
CA ALA A 290 -11.64 48.54 -4.63
C ALA A 290 -12.18 49.19 -3.34
N ARG A 291 -11.88 48.60 -2.18
CA ARG A 291 -12.24 49.19 -0.88
C ARG A 291 -11.56 50.53 -0.67
N ASP A 292 -10.25 50.60 -0.94
CA ASP A 292 -9.46 51.80 -0.72
C ASP A 292 -9.89 52.93 -1.66
N ALA A 293 -10.18 52.64 -2.95
CA ALA A 293 -10.76 53.55 -3.89
C ALA A 293 -12.16 54.06 -3.44
N SER A 294 -13.01 53.15 -2.95
CA SER A 294 -14.32 53.50 -2.43
C SER A 294 -14.24 54.39 -1.17
N LEU A 295 -13.23 54.15 -0.32
CA LEU A 295 -12.97 54.97 0.85
C LEU A 295 -12.58 56.40 0.45
N GLU A 296 -11.68 56.56 -0.54
CA GLU A 296 -11.27 57.87 -1.07
C GLU A 296 -12.47 58.62 -1.63
N ILE A 297 -13.29 57.98 -2.45
CA ILE A 297 -14.50 58.58 -3.00
C ILE A 297 -15.48 58.99 -1.88
N TRP A 298 -15.71 58.11 -0.88
CA TRP A 298 -16.57 58.45 0.25
C TRP A 298 -16.07 59.63 1.04
N GLN A 299 -14.78 59.69 1.40
CA GLN A 299 -14.16 60.83 2.12
C GLN A 299 -14.32 62.14 1.34
N ARG A 300 -14.11 62.08 0.04
CA ARG A 300 -14.27 63.22 -0.85
C ARG A 300 -15.72 63.73 -0.93
N LEU A 301 -16.68 62.82 -1.10
CA LEU A 301 -18.11 63.13 -1.10
C LEU A 301 -18.58 63.68 0.24
N ARG A 302 -18.05 63.20 1.34
CA ARG A 302 -18.33 63.75 2.67
C ARG A 302 -17.88 65.19 2.81
N THR A 303 -16.66 65.51 2.37
CA THR A 303 -16.14 66.89 2.37
C THR A 303 -16.97 67.83 1.47
N LEU A 304 -17.41 67.32 0.31
CA LEU A 304 -18.29 68.08 -0.61
C LEU A 304 -19.70 68.27 -0.04
N GLN A 305 -20.22 67.31 0.70
CA GLN A 305 -21.51 67.39 1.38
C GLN A 305 -21.45 68.45 2.52
N GLU A 306 -20.39 68.42 3.33
CA GLU A 306 -20.17 69.42 4.39
C GLU A 306 -20.12 70.84 3.82
N SER A 307 -19.62 71.02 2.59
CA SER A 307 -19.63 72.29 1.83
C SER A 307 -20.93 72.56 1.04
N GLN A 308 -21.99 71.74 1.19
CA GLN A 308 -23.30 71.80 0.52
C GLN A 308 -23.23 71.72 -1.02
N ARG A 309 -22.17 71.17 -1.57
CA ARG A 309 -21.98 71.00 -3.02
C ARG A 309 -22.57 69.69 -3.59
N VAL A 310 -22.83 68.72 -2.76
CA VAL A 310 -23.35 67.38 -3.15
C VAL A 310 -24.53 66.98 -2.25
N ARG A 311 -25.48 66.27 -2.81
CA ARG A 311 -26.65 65.76 -2.06
C ARG A 311 -26.24 64.64 -1.12
N GLY A 312 -26.89 64.54 0.06
CA GLY A 312 -26.60 63.49 1.04
C GLY A 312 -26.84 62.04 0.57
N GLU A 313 -27.65 61.88 -0.48
CA GLU A 313 -27.89 60.59 -1.11
C GLU A 313 -26.58 59.98 -1.72
N ASN A 314 -25.75 60.81 -2.33
CA ASN A 314 -24.51 60.35 -2.95
C ASN A 314 -23.45 59.94 -1.91
N GLU A 315 -23.38 60.66 -0.78
CA GLU A 315 -22.53 60.26 0.35
C GLU A 315 -23.00 58.91 0.95
N ALA A 316 -24.32 58.74 1.14
CA ALA A 316 -24.88 57.55 1.72
C ALA A 316 -24.62 56.31 0.81
N ARG A 317 -24.68 56.45 -0.52
CA ARG A 317 -24.36 55.38 -1.48
C ARG A 317 -22.88 55.03 -1.45
N ALA A 318 -21.98 56.01 -1.45
CA ALA A 318 -20.55 55.77 -1.38
C ALA A 318 -20.15 55.11 -0.05
N ARG A 319 -20.77 55.49 1.05
CA ARG A 319 -20.61 54.85 2.36
C ARG A 319 -21.10 53.38 2.36
N GLU A 320 -22.27 53.10 1.75
CA GLU A 320 -22.77 51.74 1.59
C GLU A 320 -21.80 50.90 0.78
N GLN A 321 -21.29 51.44 -0.33
CA GLN A 321 -20.36 50.72 -1.20
C GLN A 321 -19.02 50.43 -0.50
N TYR A 322 -18.51 51.35 0.32
CA TYR A 322 -17.32 51.11 1.14
C TYR A 322 -17.52 49.96 2.13
N TYR A 323 -18.62 49.95 2.90
CA TYR A 323 -18.89 48.89 3.84
C TYR A 323 -19.16 47.55 3.16
N ARG A 324 -19.70 47.57 1.98
CA ARG A 324 -19.87 46.38 1.15
C ARG A 324 -18.53 45.76 0.76
N PHE A 325 -17.61 46.58 0.21
CA PHE A 325 -16.27 46.10 -0.10
C PHE A 325 -15.50 45.71 1.17
N GLN A 326 -15.68 46.38 2.27
CA GLN A 326 -15.08 46.01 3.55
C GLN A 326 -15.56 44.62 4.00
N ALA A 327 -16.86 44.31 3.86
CA ALA A 327 -17.39 42.99 4.17
C ALA A 327 -16.87 41.92 3.18
N GLU A 328 -16.71 42.24 1.91
CA GLU A 328 -16.12 41.37 0.90
C GLU A 328 -14.65 41.06 1.22
N VAL A 329 -13.85 42.05 1.60
CA VAL A 329 -12.44 41.87 2.03
C VAL A 329 -12.37 40.94 3.24
N GLN A 330 -13.21 41.17 4.26
CA GLN A 330 -13.24 40.28 5.45
C GLN A 330 -13.58 38.84 5.08
N ASN A 331 -14.58 38.65 4.22
CA ASN A 331 -14.98 37.32 3.75
C ASN A 331 -13.87 36.65 2.92
N THR A 332 -13.15 37.42 2.10
CA THR A 332 -12.06 36.87 1.26
C THR A 332 -10.79 36.59 2.08
N LEU A 333 -10.54 37.33 3.14
CA LEU A 333 -9.41 37.07 4.03
C LEU A 333 -9.62 35.78 4.82
N VAL A 334 -10.74 35.65 5.51
CA VAL A 334 -11.00 34.51 6.41
C VAL A 334 -11.52 33.31 5.62
N GLY A 335 -12.45 33.55 4.69
CA GLY A 335 -13.16 32.51 3.95
C GLY A 335 -14.31 31.88 4.74
N ARG A 336 -15.16 31.18 4.02
CA ARG A 336 -16.19 30.32 4.61
C ARG A 336 -15.71 28.88 4.54
N LEU A 337 -15.82 28.18 5.68
CA LEU A 337 -15.62 26.74 5.69
C LEU A 337 -16.83 26.09 5.02
N TRP A 338 -16.73 25.76 3.74
CA TRP A 338 -17.77 25.03 3.05
C TRP A 338 -17.35 23.56 2.94
N GLU A 339 -18.18 22.65 3.41
CA GLU A 339 -18.01 21.23 3.14
C GLU A 339 -18.20 20.99 1.63
N PRO A 340 -17.20 20.41 0.96
CA PRO A 340 -17.32 20.11 -0.45
C PRO A 340 -18.34 19.01 -0.67
N THR A 341 -19.45 19.30 -1.33
CA THR A 341 -20.28 18.27 -1.93
C THR A 341 -19.41 17.54 -2.98
N ARG A 342 -19.09 16.28 -2.71
CA ARG A 342 -18.41 15.42 -3.69
C ARG A 342 -19.25 15.35 -4.94
N THR A 343 -18.76 15.91 -6.03
CA THR A 343 -19.30 15.62 -7.35
C THR A 343 -18.99 14.17 -7.68
N GLY A 344 -20.01 13.36 -7.92
CA GLY A 344 -19.94 11.91 -8.12
C GLY A 344 -19.26 11.43 -9.40
N ASN A 345 -18.40 12.22 -10.01
CA ASN A 345 -17.79 11.93 -11.32
C ASN A 345 -16.42 11.26 -11.22
N GLY A 346 -16.03 10.62 -10.11
CA GLY A 346 -14.90 9.69 -10.10
C GLY A 346 -13.53 10.17 -10.62
N THR A 347 -13.46 11.34 -11.26
CA THR A 347 -12.23 11.94 -11.75
C THR A 347 -11.63 12.81 -10.65
N THR A 348 -10.47 12.45 -10.19
CA THR A 348 -9.65 13.19 -9.22
C THR A 348 -9.01 14.45 -9.81
N GLY A 349 -9.26 14.77 -11.06
CA GLY A 349 -8.91 16.05 -11.66
C GLY A 349 -9.65 17.18 -10.92
N GLY A 350 -8.94 17.82 -9.97
CA GLY A 350 -9.52 18.82 -9.09
C GLY A 350 -10.18 19.94 -9.89
N THR A 351 -11.46 20.17 -9.63
CA THR A 351 -12.15 21.37 -10.12
C THR A 351 -11.76 22.54 -9.25
N PHE A 352 -11.21 23.59 -9.87
CA PHE A 352 -10.95 24.88 -9.23
C PHE A 352 -12.26 25.45 -8.66
N ARG A 353 -12.30 25.77 -7.39
CA ARG A 353 -13.53 26.23 -6.72
C ARG A 353 -13.61 27.75 -6.59
N GLY A 354 -12.48 28.44 -6.41
CA GLY A 354 -12.37 29.89 -6.41
C GLY A 354 -13.23 30.61 -5.36
N VAL A 355 -13.60 29.96 -4.26
CA VAL A 355 -14.54 30.49 -3.27
C VAL A 355 -13.96 30.49 -1.85
N GLN A 356 -12.74 29.97 -1.68
CA GLN A 356 -12.10 29.88 -0.37
C GLN A 356 -11.32 31.18 -0.08
N GLY A 357 -11.44 31.71 1.14
CA GLY A 357 -10.61 32.82 1.59
C GLY A 357 -9.16 32.39 1.85
N VAL A 358 -8.27 33.38 1.95
CA VAL A 358 -6.81 33.18 2.09
C VAL A 358 -6.49 32.24 3.26
N HIS A 359 -7.05 32.49 4.46
CA HIS A 359 -6.76 31.65 5.62
C HIS A 359 -7.25 30.20 5.49
N VAL A 360 -8.39 29.97 4.82
CA VAL A 360 -8.88 28.59 4.59
C VAL A 360 -8.03 27.88 3.56
N ALA A 361 -7.70 28.53 2.46
CA ALA A 361 -6.84 27.97 1.42
C ALA A 361 -5.44 27.65 1.94
N GLU A 362 -4.87 28.55 2.76
CA GLU A 362 -3.58 28.37 3.40
C GLU A 362 -3.57 27.16 4.36
N ARG A 363 -4.58 27.03 5.20
CA ARG A 363 -4.70 25.87 6.09
C ARG A 363 -4.86 24.54 5.33
N ASN A 364 -5.59 24.57 4.21
CA ASN A 364 -5.72 23.39 3.35
C ASN A 364 -4.37 23.00 2.74
N LEU A 365 -3.60 23.98 2.27
CA LEU A 365 -2.25 23.72 1.75
C LEU A 365 -1.32 23.19 2.85
N ARG A 366 -1.32 23.79 4.06
CA ARG A 366 -0.54 23.29 5.21
C ARG A 366 -0.90 21.85 5.58
N LEU A 367 -2.19 21.52 5.57
CA LEU A 367 -2.65 20.16 5.84
C LEU A 367 -2.10 19.17 4.81
N LEU A 368 -2.13 19.52 3.53
CA LEU A 368 -1.60 18.66 2.47
C LEU A 368 -0.07 18.50 2.56
N ILE A 369 0.66 19.61 2.72
CA ILE A 369 2.13 19.58 2.84
C ILE A 369 2.60 18.90 4.14
N GLY A 370 1.73 18.79 5.15
CA GLY A 370 2.06 18.10 6.40
C GLY A 370 2.80 18.96 7.41
N ILE A 371 2.63 20.27 7.36
CA ILE A 371 3.19 21.21 8.34
C ILE A 371 2.16 21.63 9.38
N SER A 372 2.62 22.18 10.49
CA SER A 372 1.76 22.62 11.60
C SER A 372 0.73 23.66 11.15
N LEU A 373 -0.41 23.70 11.83
CA LEU A 373 -1.54 24.59 11.52
C LEU A 373 -1.14 26.07 11.52
N ALA A 374 -0.29 26.48 12.45
CA ALA A 374 0.22 27.84 12.56
C ALA A 374 1.66 27.83 13.11
N ASP A 375 2.53 28.54 12.46
CA ASP A 375 3.93 28.80 12.85
C ASP A 375 4.24 30.28 12.97
N GLY A 376 3.21 31.15 12.99
CA GLY A 376 3.33 32.59 13.02
C GLY A 376 3.62 33.24 11.67
N ARG A 377 3.71 32.45 10.59
CA ARG A 377 3.94 32.93 9.21
C ARG A 377 2.76 32.57 8.32
N LEU A 378 2.47 33.42 7.33
CA LEU A 378 1.51 33.13 6.28
C LEU A 378 2.22 32.69 5.01
N ILE A 379 1.79 31.56 4.43
CA ILE A 379 2.31 31.10 3.14
C ILE A 379 1.77 31.99 2.04
N ARG A 380 2.69 32.53 1.22
CA ARG A 380 2.35 33.33 0.05
C ARG A 380 2.94 32.69 -1.21
N PRO A 381 2.13 32.22 -2.14
CA PRO A 381 2.59 31.73 -3.45
C PRO A 381 3.19 32.90 -4.24
N ILE A 382 4.42 32.71 -4.76
CA ILE A 382 5.12 33.74 -5.54
C ILE A 382 5.15 33.45 -7.04
N GLU A 383 4.85 32.23 -7.45
CA GLU A 383 4.87 31.82 -8.85
C GLU A 383 3.68 32.40 -9.60
N GLU A 384 3.93 33.02 -10.75
CA GLU A 384 2.87 33.55 -11.59
C GLU A 384 2.38 32.52 -12.61
N PRO A 385 1.05 32.45 -12.85
CA PRO A 385 0.50 31.53 -13.85
C PRO A 385 1.00 31.91 -15.26
N SER A 386 1.40 30.89 -16.03
CA SER A 386 1.86 31.08 -17.40
C SER A 386 0.74 31.63 -18.28
N THR A 387 1.06 32.64 -19.08
CA THR A 387 0.18 33.23 -20.09
C THR A 387 0.45 32.69 -21.50
N ALA A 388 1.47 31.84 -21.66
CA ALA A 388 1.85 31.28 -22.94
C ALA A 388 0.83 30.21 -23.40
N GLU A 389 0.53 30.19 -24.69
CA GLU A 389 -0.30 29.13 -25.26
C GLU A 389 0.48 27.82 -25.33
N VAL A 390 -0.01 26.80 -24.67
CA VAL A 390 0.54 25.44 -24.74
C VAL A 390 -0.20 24.66 -25.82
N LEU A 391 0.56 24.09 -26.75
CA LEU A 391 0.02 23.31 -27.86
C LEU A 391 0.39 21.85 -27.70
N PHE A 392 -0.59 20.98 -27.72
CA PHE A 392 -0.44 19.53 -27.75
C PHE A 392 -0.93 18.97 -29.07
N GLN A 393 -0.18 18.03 -29.64
CA GLN A 393 -0.63 17.26 -30.82
C GLN A 393 -1.38 16.02 -30.35
N TRP A 394 -2.61 15.84 -30.82
CA TRP A 394 -3.51 14.74 -30.38
C TRP A 394 -2.90 13.36 -30.54
N GLU A 395 -2.28 13.09 -31.69
CA GLU A 395 -1.69 11.78 -32.00
C GLU A 395 -0.55 11.41 -31.04
N GLU A 396 0.26 12.40 -30.67
CA GLU A 396 1.37 12.21 -29.75
C GLU A 396 0.88 11.96 -28.33
N ILE A 397 0.02 12.86 -27.81
CA ILE A 397 -0.46 12.76 -26.41
C ILE A 397 -1.36 11.53 -26.20
N SER A 398 -2.16 11.12 -27.21
CA SER A 398 -3.01 9.94 -27.10
C SER A 398 -2.19 8.65 -27.04
N THR A 399 -1.12 8.56 -27.85
CA THR A 399 -0.20 7.43 -27.80
C THR A 399 0.56 7.39 -26.45
N GLU A 400 1.03 8.53 -26.00
CA GLU A 400 1.73 8.65 -24.71
C GLU A 400 0.81 8.26 -23.55
N ALA A 401 -0.45 8.71 -23.53
CA ALA A 401 -1.43 8.35 -22.51
C ALA A 401 -1.67 6.83 -22.43
N LEU A 402 -1.82 6.16 -23.56
CA LEU A 402 -2.03 4.71 -23.60
C LEU A 402 -0.81 3.91 -23.15
N VAL A 403 0.40 4.50 -23.24
CA VAL A 403 1.65 3.84 -22.80
C VAL A 403 1.96 4.15 -21.34
N ARG A 404 1.84 5.42 -20.91
CA ARG A 404 2.35 5.90 -19.62
C ARG A 404 1.34 5.85 -18.47
N ARG A 405 0.02 5.73 -18.76
CA ARG A 405 -0.99 5.70 -17.68
C ARG A 405 -0.80 4.50 -16.77
N THR A 406 -0.51 4.78 -15.52
CA THR A 406 -0.24 3.75 -14.51
C THR A 406 -1.45 2.84 -14.26
N GLU A 407 -2.68 3.34 -14.43
CA GLU A 407 -3.90 2.53 -14.32
C GLU A 407 -3.96 1.45 -15.40
N LEU A 408 -3.54 1.76 -16.64
CA LEU A 408 -3.46 0.76 -17.71
C LEU A 408 -2.36 -0.26 -17.46
N GLU A 409 -1.21 0.19 -16.96
CA GLU A 409 -0.11 -0.70 -16.58
C GLU A 409 -0.56 -1.68 -15.49
N ARG A 410 -1.21 -1.17 -14.43
CA ARG A 410 -1.82 -1.99 -13.39
C ARG A 410 -2.80 -3.00 -13.97
N GLN A 411 -3.72 -2.57 -14.85
CA GLN A 411 -4.72 -3.46 -15.43
C GLN A 411 -4.10 -4.50 -16.36
N ARG A 412 -3.08 -4.15 -17.15
CA ARG A 412 -2.32 -5.11 -17.98
C ARG A 412 -1.67 -6.18 -17.12
N ARG A 413 -1.11 -5.84 -15.95
CA ARG A 413 -0.57 -6.79 -14.98
C ARG A 413 -1.67 -7.69 -14.41
N MET A 414 -2.86 -7.14 -14.13
CA MET A 414 -4.02 -7.93 -13.70
C MET A 414 -4.47 -8.92 -14.79
N VAL A 415 -4.53 -8.52 -16.04
CA VAL A 415 -4.80 -9.41 -17.18
C VAL A 415 -3.76 -10.53 -17.25
N LYS A 416 -2.46 -10.17 -17.16
CA LYS A 416 -1.35 -11.14 -17.15
C LYS A 416 -1.48 -12.15 -16.01
N ARG A 417 -1.81 -11.69 -14.82
CA ARG A 417 -2.09 -12.55 -13.66
C ARG A 417 -3.21 -13.54 -13.98
N ARG A 418 -4.35 -13.10 -14.56
CA ARG A 418 -5.46 -13.98 -14.92
C ARG A 418 -5.13 -14.96 -16.03
N GLU A 419 -4.27 -14.59 -16.97
CA GLU A 419 -3.75 -15.49 -18.01
C GLU A 419 -2.94 -16.63 -17.38
N LEU A 420 -2.04 -16.33 -16.46
CA LEU A 420 -1.27 -17.32 -15.73
C LEU A 420 -2.15 -18.22 -14.86
N GLU A 421 -3.14 -17.64 -14.16
CA GLU A 421 -4.12 -18.40 -13.38
C GLU A 421 -4.91 -19.37 -14.26
N LEU A 422 -5.34 -18.93 -15.45
CA LEU A 422 -6.04 -19.82 -16.40
C LEU A 422 -5.12 -20.91 -16.93
N LEU A 423 -3.88 -20.57 -17.31
CA LEU A 423 -2.89 -21.53 -17.79
C LEU A 423 -2.68 -22.65 -16.77
N ALA A 424 -2.42 -22.29 -15.52
CA ALA A 424 -2.15 -23.24 -14.48
C ALA A 424 -3.42 -23.98 -14.00
N SER A 425 -4.59 -23.34 -14.04
CA SER A 425 -5.85 -24.01 -13.67
C SER A 425 -6.20 -25.21 -14.58
N LYS A 426 -5.74 -25.20 -15.84
CA LYS A 426 -5.92 -26.32 -16.76
C LYS A 426 -5.20 -27.60 -16.30
N ASN A 427 -4.14 -27.48 -15.49
CA ASN A 427 -3.43 -28.62 -14.94
C ASN A 427 -4.35 -29.47 -14.04
N PHE A 428 -5.33 -28.86 -13.37
CA PHE A 428 -6.30 -29.58 -12.53
C PHE A 428 -7.31 -30.44 -13.31
N LEU A 429 -7.36 -30.30 -14.64
CA LEU A 429 -8.17 -31.21 -15.49
C LEU A 429 -7.47 -32.55 -15.74
N GLN A 430 -6.21 -32.67 -15.34
CA GLN A 430 -5.48 -33.92 -15.46
C GLN A 430 -5.72 -34.81 -14.23
N PRO A 431 -5.73 -36.14 -14.35
CA PRO A 431 -5.70 -37.02 -13.21
C PRO A 431 -4.37 -36.85 -12.45
N ARG A 432 -4.35 -37.19 -11.19
CA ARG A 432 -3.12 -37.21 -10.41
C ARG A 432 -2.43 -38.55 -10.58
N LEU A 433 -1.18 -38.53 -10.96
CA LEU A 433 -0.30 -39.70 -11.06
C LEU A 433 1.03 -39.34 -10.41
N ASP A 434 1.29 -39.89 -9.25
CA ASP A 434 2.54 -39.70 -8.50
C ASP A 434 3.37 -41.00 -8.58
N VAL A 435 4.67 -40.86 -8.89
CA VAL A 435 5.66 -41.91 -8.69
C VAL A 435 6.28 -41.72 -7.32
N ILE A 436 6.28 -42.78 -6.53
CA ILE A 436 6.83 -42.80 -5.17
C ILE A 436 8.01 -43.76 -5.17
N SER A 437 9.16 -43.26 -4.84
CA SER A 437 10.38 -44.04 -4.62
C SER A 437 10.80 -43.89 -3.17
N ARG A 438 11.00 -45.03 -2.51
CA ARG A 438 11.37 -45.04 -1.09
C ARG A 438 12.52 -46.01 -0.89
N TYR A 439 13.50 -45.58 -0.15
CA TYR A 439 14.62 -46.39 0.28
C TYR A 439 14.79 -46.31 1.79
N ARG A 440 15.02 -47.45 2.46
CA ARG A 440 15.10 -47.58 3.91
C ARG A 440 16.33 -48.36 4.32
N TRP A 441 17.01 -47.85 5.31
CA TRP A 441 18.03 -48.56 6.09
C TRP A 441 17.44 -48.86 7.46
N ARG A 442 17.65 -50.04 7.94
CA ARG A 442 17.21 -50.46 9.28
C ARG A 442 18.38 -50.92 10.11
N GLY A 443 18.37 -50.53 11.39
CA GLY A 443 19.22 -51.06 12.44
C GLY A 443 18.35 -51.62 13.54
N PHE A 444 18.74 -52.77 14.07
CA PHE A 444 18.08 -53.42 15.20
C PHE A 444 19.13 -53.83 16.21
N GLY A 445 18.87 -53.67 17.51
CA GLY A 445 19.77 -54.07 18.56
C GLY A 445 19.16 -54.02 19.96
N GLU A 446 19.78 -54.72 20.91
CA GLU A 446 19.41 -54.65 22.30
C GLU A 446 19.70 -53.26 22.87
N ASP A 447 20.86 -52.68 22.55
CA ASP A 447 21.24 -51.33 22.90
C ASP A 447 21.10 -50.38 21.71
N LEU A 448 20.99 -49.06 21.98
CA LEU A 448 20.98 -48.05 20.93
C LEU A 448 22.37 -47.86 20.30
N MET A 449 23.42 -47.73 21.13
CA MET A 449 24.82 -47.53 20.76
C MET A 449 25.74 -48.13 21.84
N GLY A 450 26.89 -48.70 21.42
CA GLY A 450 27.95 -49.13 22.34
C GLY A 450 27.65 -50.39 23.09
N GLY A 451 26.77 -51.25 22.58
CA GLY A 451 26.56 -52.60 23.10
C GLY A 451 27.85 -53.37 22.98
N GLY A 452 28.41 -53.83 24.13
CA GLY A 452 29.60 -54.66 24.13
C GLY A 452 29.39 -55.97 23.36
N ASP A 453 30.48 -56.60 22.90
CA ASP A 453 30.45 -57.93 22.24
C ASP A 453 30.04 -59.04 23.26
N ASN A 454 28.76 -59.05 23.61
CA ASN A 454 28.17 -60.00 24.53
C ASN A 454 27.82 -61.36 23.85
N GLY A 455 28.34 -61.60 22.63
CA GLY A 455 28.02 -62.76 21.84
C GLY A 455 26.60 -62.79 21.28
N THR A 456 25.86 -61.68 21.36
CA THR A 456 24.54 -61.52 20.76
C THR A 456 24.68 -61.07 19.31
N PRO A 457 23.87 -61.60 18.38
CA PRO A 457 23.99 -61.25 16.94
C PRO A 457 23.57 -59.81 16.62
N TYR A 458 22.94 -59.07 17.54
CA TYR A 458 22.49 -57.68 17.38
C TYR A 458 22.78 -56.89 18.68
N PRO A 459 24.08 -56.57 18.98
CA PRO A 459 24.44 -55.93 20.22
C PRO A 459 23.93 -54.48 20.30
N ASP A 460 24.03 -53.73 19.17
CA ASP A 460 23.53 -52.38 19.13
C ASP A 460 22.89 -52.03 17.77
N ALA A 461 21.89 -51.13 17.79
CA ALA A 461 21.13 -50.73 16.63
C ALA A 461 21.94 -49.81 15.68
N TRP A 462 22.86 -49.00 16.22
CA TRP A 462 23.70 -48.11 15.41
C TRP A 462 24.72 -48.88 14.59
N ALA A 463 25.48 -49.78 15.19
CA ALA A 463 26.43 -50.62 14.46
C ALA A 463 25.74 -51.46 13.40
N ASN A 464 24.59 -52.04 13.75
CA ASN A 464 23.80 -52.80 12.80
C ASN A 464 23.24 -51.94 11.62
N LEU A 465 22.86 -50.67 11.87
CA LEU A 465 22.48 -49.74 10.80
C LEU A 465 23.70 -49.45 9.89
N MET A 466 24.88 -49.31 10.46
CA MET A 466 26.11 -48.98 9.71
C MET A 466 26.66 -50.15 8.90
N THR A 467 26.36 -51.42 9.25
CA THR A 467 26.70 -52.55 8.38
C THR A 467 25.94 -52.49 7.06
N GLY A 468 24.75 -51.90 7.07
CA GLY A 468 23.94 -51.78 5.87
C GLY A 468 23.29 -53.11 5.44
N ASP A 469 23.22 -54.12 6.30
CA ASP A 469 22.71 -55.46 5.97
C ASP A 469 21.18 -55.46 5.73
N PHE A 470 20.47 -54.54 6.40
CA PHE A 470 19.01 -54.46 6.30
C PHE A 470 18.58 -53.26 5.49
N GLN A 471 18.41 -53.48 4.20
CA GLN A 471 17.98 -52.46 3.24
C GLN A 471 16.67 -52.86 2.62
N GLU A 472 15.76 -51.90 2.49
CA GLU A 472 14.47 -52.07 1.84
C GLU A 472 14.28 -51.00 0.81
N TRP A 473 13.69 -51.32 -0.33
CA TRP A 473 13.27 -50.35 -1.32
C TRP A 473 11.82 -50.59 -1.72
N ALA A 474 11.12 -49.53 -2.04
CA ALA A 474 9.78 -49.57 -2.57
C ALA A 474 9.65 -48.60 -3.72
N LEU A 475 9.14 -49.07 -4.85
CA LEU A 475 8.76 -48.24 -5.98
C LEU A 475 7.27 -48.44 -6.22
N GLY A 476 6.50 -47.36 -6.25
CA GLY A 476 5.07 -47.39 -6.42
C GLY A 476 4.56 -46.26 -7.29
N MET A 477 3.35 -46.42 -7.78
CA MET A 477 2.60 -45.36 -8.46
C MET A 477 1.26 -45.19 -7.77
N GLU A 478 0.92 -43.96 -7.47
CA GLU A 478 -0.38 -43.59 -6.91
C GLU A 478 -1.17 -42.84 -7.99
N PHE A 479 -2.32 -43.44 -8.37
CA PHE A 479 -3.20 -42.86 -9.39
C PHE A 479 -4.52 -42.47 -8.74
N THR A 480 -4.87 -41.17 -8.84
CA THR A 480 -6.14 -40.63 -8.34
C THR A 480 -6.91 -39.97 -9.48
N PHE A 481 -8.12 -40.44 -9.70
CA PHE A 481 -9.00 -39.96 -10.75
C PHE A 481 -10.36 -39.56 -10.17
N PRO A 482 -10.67 -38.22 -10.06
CA PRO A 482 -12.00 -37.78 -9.64
C PRO A 482 -13.01 -37.99 -10.78
N ASN A 483 -14.07 -38.77 -10.52
CA ASN A 483 -15.08 -39.01 -11.54
C ASN A 483 -15.81 -37.69 -11.94
N GLY A 484 -15.73 -37.36 -13.22
CA GLY A 484 -16.42 -36.22 -13.84
C GLY A 484 -15.72 -34.85 -13.73
N PHE A 485 -14.63 -34.70 -12.96
CA PHE A 485 -13.84 -33.43 -12.84
C PHE A 485 -14.67 -32.16 -12.68
N ARG A 486 -15.87 -32.21 -12.08
CA ARG A 486 -16.81 -31.09 -11.99
C ARG A 486 -16.19 -29.83 -11.38
N GLN A 487 -15.43 -30.00 -10.28
CA GLN A 487 -14.76 -28.89 -9.61
C GLN A 487 -13.68 -28.28 -10.50
N ALA A 488 -12.88 -29.11 -11.20
CA ALA A 488 -11.82 -28.66 -12.08
C ALA A 488 -12.39 -27.89 -13.29
N HIS A 489 -13.45 -28.44 -13.92
CA HIS A 489 -14.13 -27.75 -15.02
C HIS A 489 -14.73 -26.43 -14.57
N ALA A 490 -15.40 -26.39 -13.42
CA ALA A 490 -15.94 -25.15 -12.87
C ALA A 490 -14.83 -24.13 -12.55
N GLY A 491 -13.69 -24.59 -12.03
CA GLY A 491 -12.53 -23.74 -11.74
C GLY A 491 -11.92 -23.12 -12.99
N VAL A 492 -11.72 -23.93 -14.04
CA VAL A 492 -11.19 -23.42 -15.34
C VAL A 492 -12.17 -22.45 -15.98
N GLN A 493 -13.47 -22.77 -15.97
CA GLN A 493 -14.49 -21.87 -16.49
C GLN A 493 -14.54 -20.53 -15.73
N ASN A 494 -14.41 -20.57 -14.39
CA ASN A 494 -14.33 -19.36 -13.58
C ASN A 494 -13.09 -18.54 -13.91
N ALA A 495 -11.91 -19.19 -14.07
CA ALA A 495 -10.69 -18.50 -14.45
C ALA A 495 -10.81 -17.84 -15.84
N LEU A 496 -11.45 -18.51 -16.80
CA LEU A 496 -11.71 -17.97 -18.13
C LEU A 496 -12.64 -16.75 -18.08
N LEU A 497 -13.72 -16.81 -17.31
CA LEU A 497 -14.63 -15.67 -17.15
C LEU A 497 -13.96 -14.48 -16.43
N ARG A 498 -13.11 -14.74 -15.43
CA ARG A 498 -12.32 -13.70 -14.79
C ARG A 498 -11.36 -13.03 -15.78
N LEU A 499 -10.68 -13.81 -16.60
CA LEU A 499 -9.81 -13.26 -17.66
C LEU A 499 -10.61 -12.41 -18.67
N ALA A 500 -11.76 -12.90 -19.12
CA ALA A 500 -12.62 -12.16 -20.03
C ALA A 500 -13.09 -10.83 -19.43
N ARG A 501 -13.43 -10.84 -18.13
CA ARG A 501 -13.78 -9.62 -17.39
C ARG A 501 -12.64 -8.62 -17.36
N GLU A 502 -11.40 -9.04 -16.97
CA GLU A 502 -10.27 -8.13 -16.86
C GLU A 502 -9.86 -7.53 -18.23
N ARG A 503 -10.00 -8.31 -19.32
CA ARG A 503 -9.78 -7.81 -20.69
C ARG A 503 -10.82 -6.77 -21.10
N ALA A 504 -12.10 -7.02 -20.80
CA ALA A 504 -13.15 -6.06 -21.07
C ALA A 504 -12.98 -4.76 -20.26
N VAL A 505 -12.53 -4.87 -19.00
CA VAL A 505 -12.19 -3.71 -18.18
C VAL A 505 -11.03 -2.92 -18.79
N LEU A 506 -9.96 -3.58 -19.24
CA LEU A 506 -8.83 -2.92 -19.89
C LEU A 506 -9.27 -2.14 -21.14
N GLU A 507 -10.04 -2.77 -22.02
CA GLU A 507 -10.55 -2.13 -23.22
C GLU A 507 -11.44 -0.91 -22.91
N GLN A 508 -12.25 -1.01 -21.86
CA GLN A 508 -13.09 0.11 -21.43
C GLN A 508 -12.27 1.23 -20.80
N GLN A 509 -11.23 0.91 -20.03
CA GLN A 509 -10.32 1.90 -19.46
C GLN A 509 -9.53 2.64 -20.55
N GLU A 510 -9.05 1.94 -21.58
CA GLU A 510 -8.37 2.57 -22.73
C GLU A 510 -9.29 3.58 -23.44
N ARG A 511 -10.56 3.23 -23.64
CA ARG A 511 -11.56 4.15 -24.22
C ARG A 511 -11.83 5.34 -23.31
N GLN A 512 -12.01 5.09 -22.01
CA GLN A 512 -12.28 6.15 -21.03
C GLN A 512 -11.13 7.17 -20.97
N ILE A 513 -9.89 6.70 -20.93
CA ILE A 513 -8.70 7.57 -20.89
C ILE A 513 -8.63 8.47 -22.13
N LEU A 514 -8.93 7.96 -23.33
CA LEU A 514 -8.96 8.79 -24.53
C LEU A 514 -10.08 9.84 -24.49
N HIS A 515 -11.23 9.51 -23.91
CA HIS A 515 -12.32 10.47 -23.72
C HIS A 515 -11.93 11.56 -22.70
N ASP A 516 -11.34 11.17 -21.57
CA ASP A 516 -10.94 12.11 -20.52
C ASP A 516 -9.80 13.02 -21.00
N LEU A 517 -8.84 12.49 -21.75
CA LEU A 517 -7.80 13.25 -22.41
C LEU A 517 -8.37 14.23 -23.46
N GLY A 518 -9.36 13.79 -24.25
CA GLY A 518 -10.02 14.66 -25.21
C GLY A 518 -10.78 15.80 -24.54
N ASN A 519 -11.47 15.50 -23.43
CA ASN A 519 -12.16 16.50 -22.63
C ASN A 519 -11.18 17.51 -22.00
N SER A 520 -10.07 17.04 -21.43
CA SER A 520 -9.05 17.91 -20.81
C SER A 520 -8.36 18.81 -21.83
N LEU A 521 -8.08 18.31 -23.04
CA LEU A 521 -7.53 19.10 -24.14
C LEU A 521 -8.52 20.17 -24.62
N ALA A 522 -9.79 19.83 -24.76
CA ALA A 522 -10.85 20.76 -25.14
C ALA A 522 -11.04 21.85 -24.06
N ASP A 523 -11.01 21.46 -22.79
CA ASP A 523 -11.12 22.37 -21.65
C ASP A 523 -9.93 23.33 -21.58
N MET A 524 -8.70 22.86 -21.82
CA MET A 524 -7.50 23.70 -21.90
C MET A 524 -7.63 24.77 -22.99
N LYS A 525 -8.07 24.39 -24.19
CA LYS A 525 -8.29 25.36 -25.29
C LYS A 525 -9.37 26.38 -24.95
N ARG A 526 -10.46 25.92 -24.33
CA ARG A 526 -11.54 26.79 -23.85
C ARG A 526 -11.01 27.77 -22.80
N ALA A 527 -10.25 27.26 -21.80
CA ALA A 527 -9.69 28.09 -20.73
C ALA A 527 -8.77 29.18 -21.29
N TYR A 528 -7.91 28.85 -22.26
CA TYR A 528 -7.05 29.84 -22.91
C TYR A 528 -7.84 30.92 -23.65
N ALA A 529 -8.87 30.57 -24.42
CA ALA A 529 -9.74 31.53 -25.09
C ALA A 529 -10.46 32.46 -24.09
N ILE A 530 -10.85 31.93 -22.92
CA ILE A 530 -11.44 32.72 -21.84
C ILE A 530 -10.42 33.70 -21.23
N VAL A 531 -9.15 33.29 -21.05
CA VAL A 531 -8.07 34.18 -20.60
C VAL A 531 -7.94 35.38 -21.53
N GLN A 532 -7.88 35.15 -22.85
CA GLN A 532 -7.80 36.25 -23.83
C GLN A 532 -9.02 37.19 -23.76
N THR A 533 -10.21 36.61 -23.62
CA THR A 533 -11.45 37.40 -23.50
C THR A 533 -11.46 38.25 -22.22
N ASN A 534 -11.09 37.65 -21.08
CA ASN A 534 -11.04 38.36 -19.80
C ASN A 534 -9.92 39.41 -19.74
N TYR A 535 -8.79 39.18 -20.42
CA TYR A 535 -7.75 40.17 -20.59
C TYR A 535 -8.27 41.41 -21.33
N ASN A 536 -8.93 41.19 -22.47
CA ASN A 536 -9.53 42.28 -23.24
C ASN A 536 -10.64 43.02 -22.45
N ARG A 537 -11.45 42.25 -21.67
CA ARG A 537 -12.47 42.83 -20.78
C ARG A 537 -11.84 43.72 -19.71
N ARG A 538 -10.73 43.26 -19.06
CA ARG A 538 -10.00 44.05 -18.07
C ARG A 538 -9.46 45.35 -18.70
N VAL A 539 -8.82 45.28 -19.88
CA VAL A 539 -8.29 46.43 -20.57
C VAL A 539 -9.41 47.44 -20.88
N ALA A 540 -10.56 46.97 -21.37
CA ALA A 540 -11.69 47.85 -21.67
C ALA A 540 -12.29 48.48 -20.40
N ALA A 541 -12.42 47.71 -19.31
CA ALA A 541 -12.91 48.24 -18.04
C ALA A 541 -11.96 49.28 -17.44
N GLN A 542 -10.63 49.06 -17.55
CA GLN A 542 -9.62 50.01 -17.12
C GLN A 542 -9.67 51.32 -17.93
N GLN A 543 -9.80 51.23 -19.25
CA GLN A 543 -9.93 52.40 -20.12
C GLN A 543 -11.18 53.25 -19.79
N ASP A 544 -12.31 52.59 -19.46
CA ASP A 544 -13.53 53.27 -19.02
C ASP A 544 -13.30 54.04 -17.71
N LEU A 545 -12.67 53.37 -16.73
CA LEU A 545 -12.30 54.01 -15.46
C LEU A 545 -11.34 55.19 -15.65
N ASP A 546 -10.28 55.01 -16.44
CA ASP A 546 -9.28 56.07 -16.71
C ASP A 546 -9.93 57.26 -17.37
N ALA A 547 -10.87 57.04 -18.31
CA ALA A 547 -11.60 58.13 -18.97
C ALA A 547 -12.51 58.91 -18.02
N LEU A 548 -13.17 58.20 -17.06
CA LEU A 548 -14.00 58.86 -16.04
C LEU A 548 -13.14 59.64 -15.03
N GLN A 549 -12.01 59.12 -14.62
CA GLN A 549 -11.05 59.82 -13.75
C GLN A 549 -10.44 61.06 -14.40
N GLU A 550 -10.14 60.99 -15.70
CA GLU A 550 -9.60 62.15 -16.43
C GLU A 550 -10.65 63.24 -16.58
N ARG A 551 -11.93 62.93 -16.82
CA ARG A 551 -13.04 63.90 -16.80
C ARG A 551 -13.16 64.57 -15.43
N GLU A 552 -13.04 63.82 -14.36
CA GLU A 552 -13.05 64.35 -13.00
C GLU A 552 -11.88 65.33 -12.77
N ARG A 553 -10.65 64.96 -13.18
CA ARG A 553 -9.44 65.82 -13.04
C ARG A 553 -9.55 67.12 -13.85
N THR A 554 -10.21 67.08 -15.00
CA THR A 554 -10.43 68.25 -15.84
C THR A 554 -11.59 69.13 -15.38
N GLY A 555 -12.25 68.78 -14.26
CA GLY A 555 -13.32 69.58 -13.67
C GLY A 555 -14.68 69.45 -14.41
N GLN A 556 -14.83 68.45 -15.23
CA GLN A 556 -16.11 68.14 -15.85
C GLN A 556 -17.02 67.46 -14.83
N GLU A 557 -18.34 67.69 -14.98
CA GLU A 557 -19.32 67.03 -14.11
C GLU A 557 -19.29 65.51 -14.35
N VAL A 558 -18.92 64.74 -13.33
CA VAL A 558 -18.88 63.27 -13.36
C VAL A 558 -20.01 62.76 -12.49
N ASP A 559 -20.75 61.81 -12.99
CA ASP A 559 -21.73 61.05 -12.18
C ASP A 559 -20.99 60.07 -11.27
N TRP A 560 -21.10 60.30 -9.95
CA TRP A 560 -20.44 59.50 -8.91
C TRP A 560 -20.90 58.04 -8.92
N ASP A 561 -22.14 57.79 -9.33
CA ASP A 561 -22.64 56.43 -9.46
C ASP A 561 -21.94 55.68 -10.61
N GLN A 562 -21.67 56.36 -11.73
CA GLN A 562 -20.89 55.79 -12.84
C GLN A 562 -19.44 55.50 -12.43
N LEU A 563 -18.81 56.37 -11.67
CA LEU A 563 -17.44 56.18 -11.18
C LEU A 563 -17.37 54.97 -10.22
N LEU A 564 -18.27 54.85 -9.26
CA LEU A 564 -18.34 53.71 -8.34
C LEU A 564 -18.60 52.39 -9.09
N GLU A 565 -19.49 52.41 -10.09
CA GLU A 565 -19.80 51.24 -10.90
C GLU A 565 -18.62 50.84 -11.81
N SER A 566 -17.85 51.84 -12.35
CA SER A 566 -16.66 51.50 -13.16
C SER A 566 -15.56 50.87 -12.32
N TRP A 567 -15.34 51.32 -11.08
CA TRP A 567 -14.44 50.65 -10.14
C TRP A 567 -14.85 49.20 -9.87
N ARG A 568 -16.13 48.98 -9.66
CA ARG A 568 -16.67 47.62 -9.48
C ARG A 568 -16.41 46.75 -10.70
N ARG A 569 -16.64 47.29 -11.93
CA ARG A 569 -16.38 46.55 -13.19
C ARG A 569 -14.91 46.22 -13.38
N VAL A 570 -14.00 47.12 -13.01
CA VAL A 570 -12.54 46.86 -13.05
C VAL A 570 -12.20 45.73 -12.08
N THR A 571 -12.67 45.81 -10.83
CA THR A 571 -12.43 44.78 -9.81
C THR A 571 -12.95 43.45 -10.25
N ASP A 572 -14.20 43.36 -10.73
CA ASP A 572 -14.79 42.14 -11.26
C ASP A 572 -14.02 41.59 -12.46
N ALA A 573 -13.56 42.45 -13.37
CA ALA A 573 -12.78 42.04 -14.54
C ALA A 573 -11.38 41.54 -14.14
N GLU A 574 -10.75 42.12 -13.14
CA GLU A 574 -9.46 41.70 -12.61
C GLU A 574 -9.55 40.33 -11.91
N ILE A 575 -10.55 40.14 -11.05
CA ILE A 575 -10.82 38.85 -10.40
C ILE A 575 -11.08 37.77 -11.45
N GLN A 576 -11.90 38.06 -12.47
CA GLN A 576 -12.20 37.10 -13.52
C GLN A 576 -10.97 36.78 -14.39
N LEU A 577 -10.09 37.73 -14.62
CA LEU A 577 -8.83 37.49 -15.32
C LEU A 577 -7.93 36.55 -14.52
N HIS A 578 -7.68 36.83 -13.23
CA HIS A 578 -6.86 35.96 -12.39
C HIS A 578 -7.47 34.59 -12.23
N ARG A 579 -8.78 34.49 -12.10
CA ARG A 579 -9.50 33.23 -12.08
C ARG A 579 -9.27 32.43 -13.36
N SER A 580 -9.43 33.06 -14.53
CA SER A 580 -9.24 32.37 -15.81
C SER A 580 -7.78 31.95 -16.04
N LEU A 581 -6.80 32.71 -15.54
CA LEU A 581 -5.38 32.33 -15.59
C LEU A 581 -5.12 31.06 -14.78
N VAL A 582 -5.64 31.00 -13.55
CA VAL A 582 -5.50 29.81 -12.70
C VAL A 582 -6.25 28.61 -13.33
N GLU A 583 -7.47 28.81 -13.83
CA GLU A 583 -8.22 27.77 -14.55
C GLU A 583 -7.42 27.22 -15.75
N TYR A 584 -6.72 28.09 -16.49
CA TYR A 584 -5.88 27.67 -17.60
C TYR A 584 -4.67 26.83 -17.17
N VAL A 585 -3.93 27.27 -16.14
CA VAL A 585 -2.79 26.51 -15.62
C VAL A 585 -3.25 25.15 -15.10
N MET A 586 -4.39 25.09 -14.40
CA MET A 586 -4.96 23.84 -13.93
C MET A 586 -5.44 22.95 -15.08
N ALA A 587 -5.94 23.54 -16.17
CA ALA A 587 -6.30 22.78 -17.36
C ALA A 587 -5.07 22.17 -18.05
N VAL A 588 -3.95 22.93 -18.13
CA VAL A 588 -2.65 22.38 -18.61
C VAL A 588 -2.18 21.23 -17.73
N LYS A 589 -2.20 21.41 -16.40
CA LYS A 589 -1.88 20.35 -15.44
C LYS A 589 -2.76 19.11 -15.65
N ASN A 590 -4.07 19.30 -15.86
CA ASN A 590 -5.00 18.21 -16.10
C ASN A 590 -4.69 17.42 -17.40
N VAL A 591 -4.21 18.09 -18.46
CA VAL A 591 -3.70 17.39 -19.65
C VAL A 591 -2.49 16.51 -19.29
N HIS A 592 -1.52 17.03 -18.48
CA HIS A 592 -0.40 16.23 -18.00
C HIS A 592 -0.84 15.08 -17.09
N PHE A 593 -1.88 15.29 -16.29
CA PHE A 593 -2.49 14.25 -15.46
C PHE A 593 -3.09 13.14 -16.32
N GLU A 594 -3.94 13.50 -17.30
CA GLU A 594 -4.60 12.53 -18.19
C GLU A 594 -3.63 11.84 -19.16
N LYS A 595 -2.56 12.51 -19.53
CA LYS A 595 -1.46 11.96 -20.35
C LYS A 595 -0.56 11.00 -19.54
N GLY A 596 -0.59 11.04 -18.21
CA GLY A 596 0.26 10.24 -17.33
C GLY A 596 1.68 10.77 -17.12
N SER A 597 1.92 12.05 -17.41
CA SER A 597 3.23 12.73 -17.28
C SER A 597 3.27 13.78 -16.16
N LEU A 598 2.29 13.81 -15.25
CA LEU A 598 2.24 14.81 -14.19
C LEU A 598 3.44 14.74 -13.24
N LEU A 599 3.92 13.54 -12.92
CA LEU A 599 5.09 13.35 -12.05
C LEU A 599 6.35 13.92 -12.71
N ASP A 600 6.56 13.62 -13.99
CA ASP A 600 7.69 14.17 -14.76
C ASP A 600 7.60 15.69 -14.90
N TYR A 601 6.39 16.22 -15.09
CA TYR A 601 6.11 17.66 -15.16
C TYR A 601 6.50 18.39 -13.87
N ASN A 602 6.24 17.78 -12.72
CA ASN A 602 6.63 18.27 -11.39
C ASN A 602 8.03 17.80 -10.96
N GLN A 603 8.84 17.23 -11.86
CA GLN A 603 10.21 16.76 -11.62
C GLN A 603 10.31 15.69 -10.52
N VAL A 604 9.24 14.95 -10.28
CA VAL A 604 9.19 13.86 -9.31
C VAL A 604 9.54 12.54 -10.00
N GLN A 605 10.62 11.91 -9.53
CA GLN A 605 11.07 10.61 -10.03
C GLN A 605 11.11 9.59 -8.90
N PHE A 606 10.69 8.36 -9.20
CA PHE A 606 10.91 7.25 -8.28
C PHE A 606 12.34 6.77 -8.40
N ALA A 607 13.02 6.53 -7.27
CA ALA A 607 14.35 5.95 -7.28
C ALA A 607 14.32 4.58 -7.99
N ASP A 608 15.15 4.41 -9.01
CA ASP A 608 15.24 3.19 -9.84
C ASP A 608 15.68 1.94 -9.04
N ASP A 609 16.17 2.11 -7.81
CA ASP A 609 16.66 1.01 -6.96
C ASP A 609 15.61 -0.08 -6.66
N CYS A 610 14.32 0.24 -6.72
CA CYS A 610 13.27 -0.78 -6.61
C CYS A 610 13.13 -1.65 -7.87
N ARG A 611 13.56 -1.17 -9.05
CA ARG A 611 13.50 -1.94 -10.31
C ARG A 611 14.75 -2.79 -10.56
N SER A 612 15.92 -2.33 -10.14
CA SER A 612 17.19 -3.04 -10.37
C SER A 612 17.41 -4.22 -9.42
N GLY A 613 16.88 -4.17 -8.21
CA GLY A 613 16.91 -5.27 -7.25
C GLY A 613 16.16 -6.52 -7.72
N LEU A 614 15.07 -6.35 -8.46
CA LEU A 614 14.27 -7.45 -9.02
C LEU A 614 14.88 -8.09 -10.27
N ALA A 615 15.70 -7.36 -11.02
CA ALA A 615 16.35 -7.90 -12.23
C ALA A 615 17.63 -8.68 -11.94
N SER A 616 18.36 -8.35 -10.86
CA SER A 616 19.63 -8.98 -10.49
C SER A 616 19.46 -10.34 -9.80
N SER A 617 18.33 -10.61 -9.14
CA SER A 617 18.08 -11.91 -8.49
C SER A 617 17.52 -13.00 -9.44
N ALA A 618 17.20 -12.64 -10.69
CA ALA A 618 16.71 -13.60 -11.70
C ALA A 618 17.84 -14.30 -12.47
N ALA A 619 19.12 -13.98 -12.19
CA ALA A 619 20.30 -14.52 -12.86
C ALA A 619 21.13 -15.50 -11.98
N LEU A 620 20.59 -15.94 -10.85
CA LEU A 620 21.17 -17.01 -10.00
C LEU A 620 20.11 -18.15 -9.82
#